data_06b6319579c45ee0630329828636b193
#
_entry.id   06b6319579c45ee0630329828636b193
#
_cell.length_a   1.000
_cell.length_b   1.000
_cell.length_c   1.000
_cell.angle_alpha   90.00
_cell.angle_beta   90.00
_cell.angle_gamma   90.00
#
_symmetry.space_group_name_H-M   'P 1'
#
loop_
_entity.id
_entity.type
_entity.pdbx_description
1 polymer ?
#
loop_
_entity_poly.entity_id
_entity_poly.type
_entity_poly.pdbx_seq_one_letter_code
_entity_poly.pdbx_strand_id
1 'polypeptide(L)'
;MIGWLQGTVLDSWSQGAKAGVVLNYAGVGYEIQLTPRLQGRLANGETVELWIHHTQREDATVLYGFADKNERELFRRLISVSGVGPQVGLALLQD
;
A
#
# COMPACT_ATOMS: atom_id res chain seq x y z
N MET A 1 15.28 -0.12 -0.65
CA MET A 1 14.09 -0.66 0.05
C MET A 1 13.29 0.49 0.65
N ILE A 2 12.02 0.61 0.27
CA ILE A 2 11.15 1.66 0.78
C ILE A 2 10.30 1.08 1.90
N GLY A 3 10.41 1.64 3.12
CA GLY A 3 9.69 1.15 4.29
C GLY A 3 8.65 2.10 4.84
N TRP A 4 8.69 3.37 4.44
CA TRP A 4 7.79 4.41 4.94
C TRP A 4 7.85 5.60 4.00
N LEU A 5 6.70 6.23 3.77
CA LEU A 5 6.62 7.44 2.95
C LEU A 5 5.64 8.42 3.57
N GLN A 6 5.99 9.69 3.49
CA GLN A 6 5.07 10.78 3.82
C GLN A 6 4.99 11.69 2.60
N GLY A 7 3.77 12.00 2.17
CA GLY A 7 3.59 12.84 1.01
C GLY A 7 2.14 13.23 0.81
N THR A 8 1.87 13.83 -0.34
CA THR A 8 0.54 14.34 -0.69
C THR A 8 -0.15 13.38 -1.64
N VAL A 9 -1.39 13.03 -1.35
CA VAL A 9 -2.19 12.20 -2.24
C VAL A 9 -2.54 12.98 -3.49
N LEU A 10 -2.04 12.51 -4.64
CA LEU A 10 -2.35 13.12 -5.94
C LEU A 10 -3.63 12.57 -6.53
N ASP A 11 -3.83 11.26 -6.40
CA ASP A 11 -4.93 10.59 -7.08
C ASP A 11 -5.18 9.23 -6.42
N SER A 12 -6.37 8.69 -6.66
CA SER A 12 -6.73 7.33 -6.26
C SER A 12 -6.95 6.51 -7.51
N TRP A 13 -6.63 5.22 -7.45
CA TRP A 13 -6.84 4.33 -8.58
C TRP A 13 -7.49 3.04 -8.11
N SER A 14 -8.23 2.41 -9.00
CA SER A 14 -8.84 1.10 -8.77
C SER A 14 -8.70 0.27 -10.02
N GLN A 15 -8.38 -1.01 -9.86
CA GLN A 15 -8.23 -1.95 -10.96
C GLN A 15 -8.73 -3.31 -10.49
N GLY A 16 -9.95 -3.68 -10.88
CA GLY A 16 -10.58 -4.89 -10.36
C GLY A 16 -10.75 -4.77 -8.84
N ALA A 17 -10.25 -5.76 -8.10
CA ALA A 17 -10.33 -5.76 -6.65
C ALA A 17 -9.19 -4.96 -6.00
N LYS A 18 -8.25 -4.46 -6.80
CA LYS A 18 -7.10 -3.70 -6.29
C LYS A 18 -7.45 -2.23 -6.17
N ALA A 19 -6.95 -1.60 -5.12
CA ALA A 19 -7.16 -0.19 -4.85
C ALA A 19 -5.83 0.43 -4.43
N GLY A 20 -5.65 1.71 -4.68
CA GLY A 20 -4.43 2.39 -4.30
C GLY A 20 -4.50 3.88 -4.50
N VAL A 21 -3.37 4.51 -4.25
CA VAL A 21 -3.19 5.95 -4.43
C VAL A 21 -1.87 6.20 -5.15
N VAL A 22 -1.77 7.40 -5.72
CA VAL A 22 -0.49 7.95 -6.15
C VAL A 22 -0.09 8.99 -5.12
N LEU A 23 1.03 8.77 -4.47
CA LEU A 23 1.54 9.66 -3.41
C LEU A 23 2.72 10.45 -3.96
N ASN A 24 2.64 11.77 -3.85
CA ASN A 24 3.73 12.65 -4.27
C ASN A 24 4.67 12.90 -3.09
N TYR A 25 5.91 12.48 -3.24
CA TYR A 25 6.99 12.90 -2.37
C TYR A 25 8.10 13.48 -3.23
N ALA A 26 8.46 14.73 -2.96
CA ALA A 26 9.58 15.42 -3.62
C ALA A 26 9.47 15.41 -5.16
N GLY A 27 8.26 15.49 -5.69
CA GLY A 27 8.04 15.52 -7.13
C GLY A 27 7.98 14.15 -7.79
N VAL A 28 8.05 13.06 -7.00
CA VAL A 28 7.91 11.70 -7.50
C VAL A 28 6.55 11.16 -7.11
N GLY A 29 5.81 10.60 -8.07
CA GLY A 29 4.54 9.94 -7.80
C GLY A 29 4.75 8.44 -7.55
N TYR A 30 4.51 8.00 -6.32
CA TYR A 30 4.61 6.59 -5.96
C TYR A 30 3.23 5.96 -6.03
N GLU A 31 3.08 4.92 -6.84
CA GLU A 31 1.85 4.14 -6.86
C GLU A 31 1.90 3.13 -5.74
N ILE A 32 0.93 3.21 -4.82
CA ILE A 32 0.92 2.40 -3.61
C ILE A 32 -0.41 1.67 -3.54
N GLN A 33 -0.36 0.35 -3.47
CA GLN A 33 -1.56 -0.45 -3.30
C GLN A 33 -1.98 -0.46 -1.83
N LEU A 34 -3.28 -0.28 -1.60
CA LEU A 34 -3.87 -0.18 -0.27
C LEU A 34 -5.05 -1.14 -0.18
N THR A 35 -5.52 -1.38 1.05
CA THR A 35 -6.85 -1.96 1.19
C THR A 35 -7.88 -0.94 0.71
N PRO A 36 -9.01 -1.38 0.16
CA PRO A 36 -10.08 -0.44 -0.22
C PRO A 36 -10.55 0.43 0.93
N ARG A 37 -10.55 -0.11 2.16
CA ARG A 37 -10.93 0.67 3.34
C ARG A 37 -9.99 1.86 3.55
N LEU A 38 -8.68 1.61 3.50
CA LEU A 38 -7.71 2.69 3.70
C LEU A 38 -7.79 3.70 2.56
N GLN A 39 -7.90 3.23 1.32
CA GLN A 39 -8.06 4.12 0.17
C GLN A 39 -9.24 5.07 0.38
N GLY A 40 -10.36 4.56 0.88
CA GLY A 40 -11.57 5.35 1.10
C GLY A 40 -11.42 6.44 2.15
N ARG A 41 -10.39 6.37 2.99
CA ARG A 41 -10.14 7.38 4.02
C ARG A 41 -9.21 8.48 3.55
N LEU A 42 -8.58 8.33 2.39
CA LEU A 42 -7.56 9.26 1.92
C LEU A 42 -8.15 10.15 0.82
N ALA A 43 -8.03 11.46 1.00
CA ALA A 43 -8.54 12.44 0.05
C ALA A 43 -7.40 13.02 -0.77
N ASN A 44 -7.68 13.33 -2.04
CA ASN A 44 -6.73 14.02 -2.90
C ASN A 44 -6.34 15.35 -2.26
N GLY A 45 -5.05 15.65 -2.27
CA GLY A 45 -4.52 16.87 -1.65
C GLY A 45 -4.14 16.71 -0.19
N GLU A 46 -4.51 15.61 0.43
CA GLU A 46 -4.21 15.35 1.84
C GLU A 46 -2.76 14.91 2.00
N THR A 47 -2.09 15.40 3.04
CA THR A 47 -0.74 14.92 3.41
C THR A 47 -0.90 13.75 4.38
N VAL A 48 -0.34 12.62 4.00
CA VAL A 48 -0.48 11.39 4.79
C VAL A 48 0.86 10.70 4.91
N GLU A 49 0.98 9.86 5.93
CA GLU A 49 2.11 8.93 6.04
C GLU A 49 1.60 7.51 5.86
N LEU A 50 2.40 6.69 5.21
CA LEU A 50 2.09 5.28 4.98
C LEU A 50 3.31 4.44 5.32
N TRP A 51 3.07 3.34 6.03
CA TRP A 51 4.09 2.32 6.27
C TRP A 51 4.09 1.38 5.08
N ILE A 52 5.25 1.13 4.50
CA ILE A 52 5.36 0.50 3.19
C ILE A 52 5.99 -0.88 3.30
N HIS A 53 5.39 -1.84 2.59
CA HIS A 53 6.02 -3.10 2.26
C HIS A 53 6.39 -3.06 0.78
N HIS A 54 7.67 -3.17 0.50
CA HIS A 54 8.23 -3.07 -0.86
C HIS A 54 8.56 -4.47 -1.34
N THR A 55 7.94 -4.91 -2.43
CA THR A 55 8.33 -6.15 -3.09
C THR A 55 9.01 -5.83 -4.40
N GLN A 56 10.08 -6.56 -4.68
CA GLN A 56 10.80 -6.39 -5.93
C GLN A 56 10.99 -7.75 -6.57
N ARG A 57 10.51 -7.88 -7.80
CA ARG A 57 10.66 -9.08 -8.62
C ARG A 57 11.39 -8.68 -9.89
N GLU A 58 11.75 -9.66 -10.73
CA GLU A 58 12.45 -9.39 -11.99
C GLU A 58 11.69 -8.42 -12.87
N ASP A 59 10.37 -8.55 -12.91
CA ASP A 59 9.50 -7.83 -13.84
C ASP A 59 8.69 -6.72 -13.22
N ALA A 60 8.69 -6.57 -11.88
CA ALA A 60 7.84 -5.58 -11.23
C ALA A 60 8.31 -5.23 -9.84
N THR A 61 8.09 -3.99 -9.48
CA THR A 61 8.22 -3.48 -8.11
C THR A 61 6.83 -3.06 -7.67
N VAL A 62 6.39 -3.52 -6.50
CA VAL A 62 5.08 -3.16 -5.96
C VAL A 62 5.26 -2.63 -4.54
N LEU A 63 4.58 -1.51 -4.26
CA LEU A 63 4.54 -0.92 -2.92
C LEU A 63 3.14 -1.16 -2.34
N TYR A 64 3.11 -1.69 -1.13
CA TYR A 64 1.87 -1.86 -0.36
C TYR A 64 1.92 -0.93 0.83
N GLY A 65 0.84 -0.18 1.08
CA GLY A 65 0.81 0.83 2.12
C GLY A 65 -0.19 0.52 3.22
N PHE A 66 0.18 0.90 4.43
CA PHE A 66 -0.60 0.65 5.64
C PHE A 66 -0.63 1.90 6.50
N ALA A 67 -1.71 2.07 7.25
CA ALA A 67 -1.89 3.25 8.08
C ALA A 67 -0.90 3.30 9.25
N ASP A 68 -0.50 2.14 9.74
CA ASP A 68 0.44 2.09 10.86
C ASP A 68 1.42 0.92 10.71
N LYS A 69 2.46 0.95 11.52
CA LYS A 69 3.54 -0.04 11.47
C LYS A 69 3.05 -1.44 11.81
N ASN A 70 2.15 -1.55 12.79
CA ASN A 70 1.67 -2.84 13.24
C ASN A 70 0.91 -3.56 12.13
N GLU A 71 0.12 -2.83 11.36
CA GLU A 71 -0.63 -3.39 10.25
C GLU A 71 0.31 -3.90 9.16
N ARG A 72 1.37 -3.12 8.85
CA ARG A 72 2.39 -3.57 7.91
C ARG A 72 3.06 -4.86 8.40
N GLU A 73 3.40 -4.94 9.68
CA GLU A 73 4.05 -6.13 10.23
C GLU A 73 3.12 -7.34 10.20
N LEU A 74 1.83 -7.13 10.46
CA LEU A 74 0.84 -8.20 10.34
C LEU A 74 0.76 -8.71 8.90
N PHE A 75 0.72 -7.78 7.94
CA PHE A 75 0.72 -8.14 6.52
C PHE A 75 1.94 -9.01 6.18
N ARG A 76 3.12 -8.62 6.64
CA ARG A 76 4.35 -9.36 6.40
C ARG A 76 4.29 -10.77 6.96
N ARG A 77 3.68 -10.95 8.13
CA ARG A 77 3.48 -12.27 8.72
C ARG A 77 2.52 -13.11 7.89
N LEU A 78 1.42 -12.49 7.43
CA LEU A 78 0.43 -13.20 6.64
C LEU A 78 1.02 -13.73 5.34
N ILE A 79 1.76 -12.91 4.61
CA ILE A 79 2.34 -13.32 3.33
C ILE A 79 3.54 -14.25 3.49
N SER A 80 4.06 -14.42 4.70
CA SER A 80 5.11 -15.41 4.96
C SER A 80 4.55 -16.82 5.02
N VAL A 81 3.24 -16.98 5.16
CA VAL A 81 2.59 -18.27 5.19
C VAL A 81 2.49 -18.82 3.76
N SER A 82 2.89 -20.09 3.59
CA SER A 82 2.83 -20.73 2.29
C SER A 82 1.42 -20.68 1.72
N GLY A 83 1.29 -20.25 0.47
CA GLY A 83 0.00 -20.15 -0.20
C GLY A 83 -0.73 -18.84 0.02
N VAL A 84 -0.21 -17.93 0.86
CA VAL A 84 -0.81 -16.61 1.07
C VAL A 84 0.01 -15.58 0.31
N GLY A 85 -0.53 -15.09 -0.79
CA GLY A 85 0.08 -14.01 -1.55
C GLY A 85 -0.38 -12.64 -1.06
N PRO A 86 0.18 -11.55 -1.63
CA PRO A 86 -0.15 -10.19 -1.20
C PRO A 86 -1.64 -9.87 -1.28
N GLN A 87 -2.33 -10.32 -2.33
CA GLN A 87 -3.76 -9.99 -2.48
C GLN A 87 -4.60 -10.67 -1.40
N VAL A 88 -4.28 -11.92 -1.08
CA VAL A 88 -4.97 -12.62 0.02
C VAL A 88 -4.63 -11.94 1.34
N GLY A 89 -3.38 -11.55 1.56
CA GLY A 89 -2.98 -10.84 2.76
C GLY A 89 -3.74 -9.54 2.96
N LEU A 90 -3.89 -8.75 1.90
CA LEU A 90 -4.68 -7.50 1.97
C LEU A 90 -6.15 -7.78 2.26
N ALA A 91 -6.71 -8.81 1.63
CA ALA A 91 -8.11 -9.17 1.86
C ALA A 91 -8.35 -9.57 3.32
N LEU A 92 -7.42 -10.28 3.93
CA LEU A 92 -7.52 -10.66 5.34
C LEU A 92 -7.46 -9.44 6.26
N LEU A 93 -6.68 -8.43 5.90
CA LEU A 93 -6.57 -7.20 6.68
C LEU A 93 -7.77 -6.28 6.50
N GLN A 94 -8.49 -6.42 5.40
CA GLN A 94 -9.63 -5.58 5.07
C GLN A 94 -10.75 -5.74 6.11
N ASP A 95 -10.89 -6.91 6.69
CA ASP A 95 -11.89 -7.17 7.75
C ASP A 95 -11.41 -6.66 9.12
#